data_2d815b3ec6474e7879cbcafc99838b49
#
_entry.id   2d815b3ec6474e7879cbcafc99838b49
#
_cell.length_a   1.000
_cell.length_b   1.000
_cell.length_c   1.000
_cell.angle_alpha   90.00
_cell.angle_beta   90.00
_cell.angle_gamma   90.00
#
_symmetry.space_group_name_H-M   'P 1'
#
loop_
_entity.id
_entity.type
_entity.pdbx_description
1 polymer ?
#
loop_
_entity_poly.entity_id
_entity_poly.type
_entity_poly.pdbx_seq_one_letter_code
_entity_poly.pdbx_strand_id
1 'polypeptide(L)'
;FVSVEGGKPRKLTSQRKASPDQGPEFPEPMIPDLDLQKSWGIVVAGVGGTGVITIGQILGMAAHLEGRGIVTQDAAGLAQKGGATWSHILLGATQDDIRTTRVGMAGAALVIGCDPIVAAHPETLMRVREGRTFVALNGHSAPTAAFVKDPAWRNPGAACSQEIDQVAGQGQVGHLDADAIASKLMGDSIYANPIMLGYAWQRGWIPLSLATLIPVSYTHLRAHETEADL
;
A
#
# COMPACT_ATOMS: atom_id res chain seq x y z
N PHE A 1 -6.28 -5.12 -33.43
CA PHE A 1 -7.28 -4.07 -33.21
C PHE A 1 -8.66 -4.68 -33.39
N VAL A 2 -9.55 -4.48 -32.42
CA VAL A 2 -10.96 -4.88 -32.52
C VAL A 2 -11.76 -3.59 -32.64
N SER A 3 -12.49 -3.41 -33.74
CA SER A 3 -13.45 -2.32 -33.91
C SER A 3 -14.84 -2.83 -33.54
N VAL A 4 -15.55 -2.07 -32.71
CA VAL A 4 -16.96 -2.35 -32.38
C VAL A 4 -17.82 -1.38 -33.19
N GLU A 5 -18.54 -1.90 -34.20
CA GLU A 5 -19.50 -1.13 -34.95
C GLU A 5 -20.89 -1.20 -34.33
N GLY A 6 -21.59 -0.07 -34.27
CA GLY A 6 -22.97 0.01 -33.75
C GLY A 6 -23.10 0.15 -32.22
N GLY A 7 -22.00 0.21 -31.49
CA GLY A 7 -22.02 0.47 -30.05
C GLY A 7 -22.31 1.95 -29.77
N LYS A 8 -23.35 2.25 -28.99
CA LYS A 8 -23.54 3.60 -28.42
C LYS A 8 -22.86 3.63 -27.06
N PRO A 9 -21.95 4.60 -26.81
CA PRO A 9 -21.36 4.76 -25.50
C PRO A 9 -22.48 5.04 -24.48
N ARG A 10 -22.64 4.13 -23.52
CA ARG A 10 -23.57 4.32 -22.42
C ARG A 10 -22.85 5.19 -21.39
N LYS A 11 -23.15 6.48 -21.33
CA LYS A 11 -22.77 7.31 -20.18
C LYS A 11 -23.41 6.66 -18.96
N LEU A 12 -22.59 6.05 -18.11
CA LEU A 12 -22.95 5.77 -16.74
C LEU A 12 -23.08 7.13 -16.04
N THR A 13 -24.27 7.71 -16.09
CA THR A 13 -24.61 8.80 -15.18
C THR A 13 -24.63 8.19 -13.79
N SER A 14 -23.52 8.32 -13.08
CA SER A 14 -23.51 8.11 -11.65
C SER A 14 -24.34 9.21 -11.02
N GLN A 15 -25.64 9.04 -10.97
CA GLN A 15 -26.49 9.76 -10.03
C GLN A 15 -26.30 9.18 -8.62
N ARG A 16 -25.07 9.11 -8.15
CA ARG A 16 -24.83 9.15 -6.71
C ARG A 16 -24.72 10.62 -6.34
N LYS A 17 -25.85 11.22 -5.98
CA LYS A 17 -25.82 12.29 -5.01
C LYS A 17 -25.09 11.71 -3.81
N ALA A 18 -23.83 12.07 -3.64
CA ALA A 18 -23.15 11.90 -2.39
C ALA A 18 -23.99 12.67 -1.37
N SER A 19 -24.80 11.97 -0.61
CA SER A 19 -25.24 12.48 0.67
C SER A 19 -23.95 12.60 1.48
N PRO A 20 -23.54 13.81 1.88
CA PRO A 20 -22.47 13.89 2.83
C PRO A 20 -23.02 13.21 4.08
N ASP A 21 -22.25 12.23 4.56
CA ASP A 21 -22.34 11.82 5.93
C ASP A 21 -23.51 10.92 6.33
N GLN A 22 -23.25 9.61 6.22
CA GLN A 22 -23.68 8.58 7.17
C GLN A 22 -23.03 7.23 6.81
N GLY A 23 -21.71 7.23 6.59
CA GLY A 23 -20.92 5.99 6.68
C GLY A 23 -20.86 5.54 8.15
N PRO A 24 -20.69 4.24 8.43
CA PRO A 24 -20.46 3.82 9.81
C PRO A 24 -19.28 4.59 10.38
N GLU A 25 -19.46 5.23 11.53
CA GLU A 25 -18.35 5.82 12.28
C GLU A 25 -17.42 4.68 12.71
N PHE A 26 -16.23 4.65 12.14
CA PHE A 26 -15.20 3.74 12.62
C PHE A 26 -14.54 4.35 13.85
N PRO A 27 -14.27 3.54 14.90
CA PRO A 27 -13.55 4.04 16.06
C PRO A 27 -12.17 4.54 15.64
N GLU A 28 -11.72 5.64 16.24
CA GLU A 28 -10.36 6.11 16.02
C GLU A 28 -9.36 5.05 16.49
N PRO A 29 -8.37 4.69 15.66
CA PRO A 29 -7.35 3.74 16.03
C PRO A 29 -6.40 4.33 17.09
N MET A 30 -5.84 3.47 17.93
CA MET A 30 -4.74 3.87 18.81
C MET A 30 -3.48 4.02 17.96
N ILE A 31 -3.08 5.27 17.72
CA ILE A 31 -1.91 5.58 16.89
C ILE A 31 -0.63 5.37 17.71
N PRO A 32 0.41 4.71 17.13
CA PRO A 32 1.71 4.55 17.80
C PRO A 32 2.36 5.90 18.09
N ASP A 33 2.92 6.03 19.29
CA ASP A 33 3.64 7.23 19.69
C ASP A 33 5.10 7.16 19.22
N LEU A 34 5.47 8.03 18.28
CA LEU A 34 6.83 8.12 17.76
C LEU A 34 7.81 8.70 18.78
N ASP A 35 7.35 9.49 19.73
CA ASP A 35 8.23 10.11 20.73
C ASP A 35 8.81 9.05 21.70
N LEU A 36 8.12 7.89 21.82
CA LEU A 36 8.58 6.73 22.59
C LEU A 36 9.47 5.78 21.78
N GLN A 37 9.61 5.98 20.48
CA GLN A 37 10.32 5.09 19.57
C GLN A 37 11.33 5.88 18.72
N LYS A 38 12.54 5.32 18.56
CA LYS A 38 13.61 5.99 17.81
C LYS A 38 13.28 6.15 16.33
N SER A 39 12.64 5.17 15.72
CA SER A 39 12.19 5.23 14.33
C SER A 39 11.13 4.16 14.07
N TRP A 40 10.22 4.45 13.13
CA TRP A 40 9.18 3.56 12.65
C TRP A 40 9.42 3.23 11.19
N GLY A 41 9.83 1.99 10.92
CA GLY A 41 10.12 1.53 9.57
C GLY A 41 8.87 0.95 8.90
N ILE A 42 8.52 1.47 7.72
CA ILE A 42 7.43 0.95 6.88
C ILE A 42 8.03 0.48 5.56
N VAL A 43 7.63 -0.70 5.11
CA VAL A 43 7.95 -1.21 3.77
C VAL A 43 6.66 -1.40 3.01
N VAL A 44 6.52 -0.73 1.87
CA VAL A 44 5.43 -0.98 0.92
C VAL A 44 5.99 -1.84 -0.19
N ALA A 45 5.39 -3.00 -0.41
CA ALA A 45 5.85 -3.99 -1.39
C ALA A 45 4.72 -4.33 -2.37
N GLY A 46 4.97 -4.26 -3.67
CA GLY A 46 3.96 -4.56 -4.67
C GLY A 46 4.52 -4.54 -6.10
N VAL A 47 3.63 -4.66 -7.05
CA VAL A 47 3.97 -4.67 -8.47
C VAL A 47 4.20 -3.26 -8.98
N GLY A 48 5.25 -3.03 -9.75
CA GLY A 48 5.55 -1.72 -10.34
C GLY A 48 4.43 -1.21 -11.25
N GLY A 49 4.15 0.08 -11.15
CA GLY A 49 3.08 0.75 -11.90
C GLY A 49 1.69 0.68 -11.26
N THR A 50 1.54 0.06 -10.08
CA THR A 50 0.25 -0.02 -9.35
C THR A 50 0.09 1.03 -8.26
N GLY A 51 1.02 1.98 -8.13
CA GLY A 51 0.94 3.04 -7.12
C GLY A 51 1.66 2.74 -5.79
N VAL A 52 2.58 1.76 -5.75
CA VAL A 52 3.39 1.46 -4.55
C VAL A 52 4.16 2.70 -4.09
N ILE A 53 4.81 3.40 -5.03
CA ILE A 53 5.58 4.62 -4.74
C ILE A 53 4.66 5.75 -4.24
N THR A 54 3.45 5.84 -4.78
CA THR A 54 2.47 6.85 -4.37
C THR A 54 2.13 6.74 -2.87
N ILE A 55 2.03 5.51 -2.34
CA ILE A 55 1.82 5.31 -0.90
C ILE A 55 2.99 5.88 -0.09
N GLY A 56 4.23 5.63 -0.54
CA GLY A 56 5.43 6.21 0.09
C GLY A 56 5.42 7.74 0.08
N GLN A 57 5.00 8.34 -1.03
CA GLN A 57 4.87 9.79 -1.18
C GLN A 57 3.80 10.38 -0.26
N ILE A 58 2.63 9.72 -0.15
CA ILE A 58 1.55 10.15 0.76
C ILE A 58 2.05 10.12 2.20
N LEU A 59 2.67 9.04 2.64
CA LEU A 59 3.21 8.91 3.99
C LEU A 59 4.32 9.93 4.24
N GLY A 60 5.20 10.13 3.26
CA GLY A 60 6.28 11.11 3.34
C GLY A 60 5.79 12.54 3.51
N MET A 61 4.82 12.95 2.69
CA MET A 61 4.24 14.29 2.76
C MET A 61 3.44 14.50 4.05
N ALA A 62 2.66 13.51 4.48
CA ALA A 62 1.90 13.61 5.72
C ALA A 62 2.83 13.75 6.93
N ALA A 63 3.91 12.97 7.00
CA ALA A 63 4.92 13.10 8.05
C ALA A 63 5.59 14.48 8.06
N HIS A 64 5.92 15.01 6.87
CA HIS A 64 6.49 16.35 6.73
C HIS A 64 5.53 17.43 7.26
N LEU A 65 4.25 17.34 6.93
CA LEU A 65 3.23 18.29 7.42
C LEU A 65 3.04 18.22 8.94
N GLU A 66 3.28 17.07 9.56
CA GLU A 66 3.26 16.91 11.02
C GLU A 66 4.58 17.32 11.69
N GLY A 67 5.58 17.81 10.92
CA GLY A 67 6.88 18.17 11.45
C GLY A 67 7.70 16.98 11.93
N ARG A 68 7.40 15.77 11.47
CA ARG A 68 8.11 14.52 11.80
C ARG A 68 9.37 14.36 10.94
N GLY A 69 10.34 13.64 11.46
CA GLY A 69 11.46 13.16 10.66
C GLY A 69 10.99 12.14 9.64
N ILE A 70 11.49 12.25 8.40
CA ILE A 70 11.08 11.38 7.31
C ILE A 70 12.23 11.12 6.33
N VAL A 71 12.39 9.86 5.94
CA VAL A 71 13.23 9.45 4.81
C VAL A 71 12.44 8.42 4.01
N THR A 72 12.35 8.63 2.70
CA THR A 72 11.75 7.67 1.76
C THR A 72 12.80 7.22 0.76
N GLN A 73 12.85 5.94 0.46
CA GLN A 73 13.69 5.38 -0.59
C GLN A 73 12.94 4.32 -1.38
N ASP A 74 12.78 4.57 -2.67
CA ASP A 74 12.15 3.64 -3.57
C ASP A 74 13.18 2.74 -4.26
N ALA A 75 12.82 1.48 -4.42
CA ALA A 75 13.60 0.49 -5.16
C ALA A 75 12.66 -0.18 -6.17
N ALA A 76 12.78 0.20 -7.43
CA ALA A 76 12.06 -0.44 -8.52
C ALA A 76 12.95 -1.51 -9.16
N GLY A 77 12.38 -2.68 -9.46
CA GLY A 77 13.02 -3.67 -10.31
C GLY A 77 13.22 -3.10 -11.73
N LEU A 78 14.21 -3.64 -12.46
CA LEU A 78 14.54 -3.20 -13.82
C LEU A 78 13.41 -3.42 -14.85
N ALA A 79 12.39 -4.21 -14.52
CA ALA A 79 11.23 -4.42 -15.38
C ALA A 79 10.25 -3.23 -15.25
N GLN A 80 10.09 -2.45 -16.33
CA GLN A 80 9.23 -1.25 -16.36
C GLN A 80 7.73 -1.54 -16.16
N LYS A 81 7.27 -2.77 -16.34
CA LYS A 81 5.90 -3.22 -16.04
C LYS A 81 5.93 -4.62 -15.44
N GLY A 82 5.24 -4.81 -14.32
CA GLY A 82 5.12 -6.10 -13.66
C GLY A 82 6.35 -6.55 -12.87
N GLY A 83 7.36 -5.68 -12.66
CA GLY A 83 8.49 -5.92 -11.77
C GLY A 83 8.13 -5.63 -10.32
N ALA A 84 8.83 -6.28 -9.39
CA ALA A 84 8.69 -6.00 -7.98
C ALA A 84 9.20 -4.58 -7.66
N THR A 85 8.45 -3.88 -6.83
CA THR A 85 8.78 -2.51 -6.40
C THR A 85 8.60 -2.42 -4.89
N TRP A 86 9.56 -1.75 -4.25
CA TRP A 86 9.54 -1.49 -2.81
C TRP A 86 9.69 -0.01 -2.55
N SER A 87 8.93 0.50 -1.59
CA SER A 87 9.14 1.81 -1.00
C SER A 87 9.48 1.62 0.48
N HIS A 88 10.65 2.09 0.88
CA HIS A 88 11.10 2.11 2.28
C HIS A 88 10.83 3.48 2.86
N ILE A 89 10.07 3.52 3.94
CA ILE A 89 9.73 4.75 4.65
C ILE A 89 10.23 4.63 6.09
N LEU A 90 11.01 5.60 6.53
CA LEU A 90 11.46 5.72 7.91
C LEU A 90 10.87 6.99 8.50
N LEU A 91 10.08 6.84 9.55
CA LEU A 91 9.48 7.91 10.32
C LEU A 91 10.21 8.03 11.66
N GLY A 92 10.46 9.24 12.12
CA GLY A 92 11.03 9.53 13.43
C GLY A 92 10.31 10.70 14.10
N ALA A 93 10.45 10.85 15.40
CA ALA A 93 9.97 12.05 16.09
C ALA A 93 10.63 13.29 15.50
N THR A 94 11.93 13.21 15.24
CA THR A 94 12.73 14.24 14.58
C THR A 94 13.58 13.65 13.45
N GLN A 95 14.11 14.49 12.57
CA GLN A 95 14.99 14.05 11.49
C GLN A 95 16.29 13.38 12.01
N ASP A 96 16.77 13.79 13.18
CA ASP A 96 17.99 13.26 13.79
C ASP A 96 17.83 11.81 14.30
N ASP A 97 16.61 11.35 14.48
CA ASP A 97 16.31 9.97 14.87
C ASP A 97 16.51 8.97 13.72
N ILE A 98 16.56 9.47 12.47
CA ILE A 98 16.68 8.65 11.26
C ILE A 98 18.15 8.68 10.79
N ARG A 99 18.82 7.53 10.89
CA ARG A 99 20.25 7.41 10.57
C ARG A 99 20.53 6.55 9.34
N THR A 100 19.49 6.05 8.69
CA THR A 100 19.60 5.19 7.52
C THR A 100 18.57 5.61 6.47
N THR A 101 18.79 5.22 5.23
CA THR A 101 17.86 5.52 4.13
C THR A 101 16.90 4.36 3.85
N ARG A 102 17.19 3.18 4.40
CA ARG A 102 16.38 1.96 4.20
C ARG A 102 16.02 1.32 5.53
N VAL A 103 14.87 0.69 5.56
CA VAL A 103 14.48 -0.18 6.68
C VAL A 103 15.49 -1.32 6.78
N GLY A 104 16.11 -1.48 7.95
CA GLY A 104 17.12 -2.51 8.20
C GLY A 104 16.53 -3.92 8.28
N MET A 105 17.41 -4.93 8.43
CA MET A 105 16.98 -6.31 8.67
C MET A 105 16.20 -6.38 9.98
N ALA A 106 15.07 -7.10 9.97
CA ALA A 106 14.13 -7.20 11.10
C ALA A 106 13.72 -5.83 11.69
N GLY A 107 13.78 -4.76 10.87
CA GLY A 107 13.55 -3.39 11.29
C GLY A 107 12.22 -2.79 10.86
N ALA A 108 11.38 -3.53 10.13
CA ALA A 108 10.06 -3.07 9.77
C ALA A 108 9.12 -3.15 10.98
N ALA A 109 8.46 -2.03 11.29
CA ALA A 109 7.32 -2.01 12.17
C ALA A 109 6.04 -2.39 11.42
N LEU A 110 5.96 -2.01 10.13
CA LEU A 110 4.84 -2.31 9.26
C LEU A 110 5.33 -2.73 7.86
N VAL A 111 4.70 -3.76 7.30
CA VAL A 111 4.75 -4.09 5.87
C VAL A 111 3.36 -3.87 5.27
N ILE A 112 3.26 -3.11 4.20
CA ILE A 112 2.06 -3.01 3.37
C ILE A 112 2.32 -3.82 2.11
N GLY A 113 1.84 -5.06 2.11
CA GLY A 113 1.94 -5.99 0.98
C GLY A 113 0.78 -5.77 0.00
N CYS A 114 1.00 -4.93 -1.00
CA CYS A 114 0.03 -4.67 -2.07
C CYS A 114 -0.15 -5.88 -3.00
N ASP A 115 0.85 -6.76 -3.03
CA ASP A 115 0.83 -8.04 -3.75
C ASP A 115 1.53 -9.12 -2.91
N PRO A 116 0.91 -10.30 -2.68
CA PRO A 116 1.48 -11.36 -1.85
C PRO A 116 2.81 -11.92 -2.38
N ILE A 117 2.97 -12.00 -3.70
CA ILE A 117 4.19 -12.56 -4.32
C ILE A 117 5.38 -11.63 -4.04
N VAL A 118 5.17 -10.32 -4.15
CA VAL A 118 6.21 -9.33 -3.85
C VAL A 118 6.45 -9.21 -2.34
N ALA A 119 5.39 -9.29 -1.54
CA ALA A 119 5.49 -9.26 -0.09
C ALA A 119 6.25 -10.47 0.48
N ALA A 120 6.13 -11.64 -0.15
CA ALA A 120 6.90 -12.86 0.19
C ALA A 120 8.32 -12.89 -0.40
N HIS A 121 8.73 -11.87 -1.15
CA HIS A 121 10.08 -11.82 -1.67
C HIS A 121 11.10 -11.71 -0.52
N PRO A 122 12.29 -12.39 -0.62
CA PRO A 122 13.33 -12.33 0.41
C PRO A 122 13.70 -10.89 0.84
N GLU A 123 13.69 -9.92 -0.10
CA GLU A 123 13.93 -8.50 0.19
C GLU A 123 12.92 -7.94 1.19
N THR A 124 11.66 -8.38 1.16
CA THR A 124 10.64 -7.97 2.12
C THR A 124 10.74 -8.78 3.42
N LEU A 125 10.81 -10.11 3.30
CA LEU A 125 10.79 -11.00 4.46
C LEU A 125 11.98 -10.77 5.41
N MET A 126 13.15 -10.42 4.89
CA MET A 126 14.31 -10.09 5.73
C MET A 126 14.09 -8.85 6.60
N ARG A 127 13.10 -8.01 6.32
CA ARG A 127 12.76 -6.82 7.12
C ARG A 127 11.76 -7.15 8.23
N VAL A 128 11.05 -8.28 8.10
CA VAL A 128 10.05 -8.72 9.06
C VAL A 128 10.73 -9.26 10.31
N ARG A 129 10.17 -8.92 11.47
CA ARG A 129 10.53 -9.46 12.77
C ARG A 129 9.32 -10.16 13.37
N GLU A 130 9.44 -11.46 13.60
CA GLU A 130 8.39 -12.28 14.18
C GLU A 130 7.84 -11.66 15.48
N GLY A 131 6.53 -11.63 15.59
CA GLY A 131 5.80 -11.11 16.74
C GLY A 131 5.90 -9.59 16.95
N ARG A 132 6.52 -8.85 16.02
CA ARG A 132 6.69 -7.39 16.13
C ARG A 132 6.30 -6.60 14.89
N THR A 133 6.54 -7.15 13.70
CA THR A 133 6.17 -6.50 12.45
C THR A 133 4.72 -6.77 12.16
N PHE A 134 3.93 -5.72 12.01
CA PHE A 134 2.58 -5.83 11.47
C PHE A 134 2.62 -5.94 9.95
N VAL A 135 1.71 -6.71 9.37
CA VAL A 135 1.60 -6.86 7.92
C VAL A 135 0.16 -6.64 7.48
N ALA A 136 -0.07 -5.61 6.67
CA ALA A 136 -1.30 -5.45 5.92
C ALA A 136 -1.11 -6.13 4.56
N LEU A 137 -1.80 -7.24 4.33
CA LEU A 137 -1.61 -8.06 3.13
C LEU A 137 -2.84 -8.06 2.24
N ASN A 138 -2.66 -7.67 0.98
CA ASN A 138 -3.71 -7.79 -0.03
C ASN A 138 -3.95 -9.26 -0.38
N GLY A 139 -5.21 -9.65 -0.50
CA GLY A 139 -5.60 -11.00 -0.88
C GLY A 139 -5.44 -11.30 -2.37
N HIS A 140 -5.35 -10.25 -3.20
CA HIS A 140 -5.18 -10.40 -4.64
C HIS A 140 -3.71 -10.43 -5.03
N SER A 141 -3.34 -11.35 -5.93
CA SER A 141 -1.99 -11.42 -6.50
C SER A 141 -2.02 -11.31 -8.02
N ALA A 142 -1.25 -10.38 -8.55
CA ALA A 142 -1.11 -10.20 -9.98
C ALA A 142 -0.19 -11.26 -10.60
N PRO A 143 -0.47 -11.73 -11.85
CA PRO A 143 0.48 -12.55 -12.57
C PRO A 143 1.80 -11.79 -12.77
N THR A 144 2.91 -12.39 -12.32
CA THR A 144 4.25 -11.82 -12.50
C THR A 144 4.80 -12.15 -13.89
N ALA A 145 5.94 -11.57 -14.26
CA ALA A 145 6.63 -11.86 -15.52
C ALA A 145 6.99 -13.36 -15.69
N ALA A 146 6.97 -14.15 -14.62
CA ALA A 146 7.15 -15.58 -14.66
C ALA A 146 6.06 -16.31 -15.45
N PHE A 147 4.81 -15.80 -15.40
CA PHE A 147 3.68 -16.31 -16.17
C PHE A 147 3.94 -16.33 -17.68
N VAL A 148 4.65 -15.33 -18.20
CA VAL A 148 4.96 -15.22 -19.63
C VAL A 148 6.03 -16.22 -20.07
N LYS A 149 6.90 -16.63 -19.14
CA LYS A 149 8.06 -17.50 -19.42
C LYS A 149 7.75 -18.98 -19.25
N ASP A 150 6.77 -19.31 -18.41
CA ASP A 150 6.41 -20.69 -18.09
C ASP A 150 4.90 -20.93 -18.34
N PRO A 151 4.54 -21.69 -19.40
CA PRO A 151 3.14 -22.03 -19.68
C PRO A 151 2.48 -22.87 -18.58
N ALA A 152 3.26 -23.54 -17.74
CA ALA A 152 2.76 -24.33 -16.61
C ALA A 152 2.70 -23.53 -15.29
N TRP A 153 3.03 -22.24 -15.34
CA TRP A 153 3.03 -21.37 -14.16
C TRP A 153 1.66 -21.36 -13.46
N ARG A 154 1.71 -21.57 -12.17
CA ARG A 154 0.53 -21.42 -11.29
C ARG A 154 0.77 -20.26 -10.34
N ASN A 155 -0.25 -19.47 -10.10
CA ASN A 155 -0.17 -18.34 -9.18
C ASN A 155 0.17 -18.81 -7.75
N PRO A 156 1.33 -18.44 -7.18
CA PRO A 156 1.75 -18.86 -5.85
C PRO A 156 1.18 -18.00 -4.73
N GLY A 157 0.28 -17.04 -5.01
CA GLY A 157 -0.20 -16.05 -4.05
C GLY A 157 -0.67 -16.63 -2.73
N ALA A 158 -1.40 -17.75 -2.75
CA ALA A 158 -1.85 -18.42 -1.52
C ALA A 158 -0.68 -18.98 -0.69
N ALA A 159 0.30 -19.60 -1.34
CA ALA A 159 1.50 -20.11 -0.65
C ALA A 159 2.35 -18.96 -0.08
N CYS A 160 2.50 -17.87 -0.86
CA CYS A 160 3.17 -16.66 -0.40
C CYS A 160 2.48 -16.05 0.83
N SER A 161 1.15 -15.99 0.85
CA SER A 161 0.41 -15.49 2.00
C SER A 161 0.65 -16.35 3.25
N GLN A 162 0.66 -17.67 3.10
CA GLN A 162 0.98 -18.59 4.21
C GLN A 162 2.42 -18.42 4.73
N GLU A 163 3.38 -18.21 3.84
CA GLU A 163 4.77 -17.94 4.22
C GLU A 163 4.88 -16.66 5.04
N ILE A 164 4.19 -15.59 4.63
CA ILE A 164 4.15 -14.31 5.35
C ILE A 164 3.54 -14.49 6.74
N ASP A 165 2.43 -15.25 6.85
CA ASP A 165 1.79 -15.55 8.13
C ASP A 165 2.75 -16.27 9.09
N GLN A 166 3.53 -17.22 8.57
CA GLN A 166 4.53 -17.97 9.36
C GLN A 166 5.68 -17.07 9.82
N VAL A 167 6.20 -16.22 8.93
CA VAL A 167 7.36 -15.36 9.23
C VAL A 167 6.99 -14.22 10.17
N ALA A 168 5.82 -13.62 10.01
CA ALA A 168 5.37 -12.53 10.87
C ALA A 168 4.90 -13.01 12.23
N GLY A 169 4.37 -14.21 12.32
CA GLY A 169 3.83 -14.80 13.55
C GLY A 169 2.34 -14.53 13.74
N GLN A 170 1.77 -15.25 14.69
CA GLN A 170 0.33 -15.24 14.97
C GLN A 170 -0.18 -13.83 15.34
N GLY A 171 -1.26 -13.40 14.69
CA GLY A 171 -1.95 -12.13 14.98
C GLY A 171 -1.27 -10.89 14.40
N GLN A 172 -0.14 -11.04 13.69
CA GLN A 172 0.59 -9.93 13.10
C GLN A 172 0.10 -9.56 11.70
N VAL A 173 -0.52 -10.50 10.98
CA VAL A 173 -0.99 -10.29 9.60
C VAL A 173 -2.47 -10.00 9.56
N GLY A 174 -2.82 -8.93 8.86
CA GLY A 174 -4.21 -8.60 8.52
C GLY A 174 -4.41 -8.74 7.02
N HIS A 175 -5.30 -9.64 6.62
CA HIS A 175 -5.65 -9.88 5.22
C HIS A 175 -6.83 -9.01 4.80
N LEU A 176 -6.77 -8.45 3.59
CA LEU A 176 -7.84 -7.68 2.99
C LEU A 176 -7.84 -7.90 1.47
N ASP A 177 -8.98 -8.23 0.88
CA ASP A 177 -9.11 -8.21 -0.59
C ASP A 177 -9.42 -6.79 -1.05
N ALA A 178 -8.37 -5.98 -1.16
CA ALA A 178 -8.47 -4.57 -1.51
C ALA A 178 -8.91 -4.37 -2.98
N ASP A 179 -8.54 -5.28 -3.88
CA ASP A 179 -8.94 -5.22 -5.29
C ASP A 179 -10.43 -5.44 -5.45
N ALA A 180 -11.02 -6.43 -4.76
CA ALA A 180 -12.45 -6.65 -4.78
C ALA A 180 -13.22 -5.47 -4.18
N ILE A 181 -12.72 -4.88 -3.08
CA ILE A 181 -13.31 -3.70 -2.45
C ILE A 181 -13.22 -2.50 -3.38
N ALA A 182 -12.05 -2.21 -3.96
CA ALA A 182 -11.85 -1.10 -4.89
C ALA A 182 -12.77 -1.21 -6.10
N SER A 183 -12.80 -2.38 -6.74
CA SER A 183 -13.64 -2.63 -7.91
C SER A 183 -15.13 -2.48 -7.60
N LYS A 184 -15.56 -2.92 -6.42
CA LYS A 184 -16.96 -2.82 -5.99
C LYS A 184 -17.40 -1.42 -5.62
N LEU A 185 -16.54 -0.66 -4.93
CA LEU A 185 -16.87 0.67 -4.43
C LEU A 185 -16.57 1.78 -5.44
N MET A 186 -15.44 1.67 -6.13
CA MET A 186 -14.92 2.72 -7.00
C MET A 186 -15.03 2.35 -8.50
N GLY A 187 -15.26 1.08 -8.81
CA GLY A 187 -15.35 0.58 -10.18
C GLY A 187 -14.00 0.24 -10.82
N ASP A 188 -12.89 0.42 -10.11
CA ASP A 188 -11.54 0.16 -10.60
C ASP A 188 -10.62 -0.33 -9.47
N SER A 189 -9.78 -1.32 -9.76
CA SER A 189 -8.80 -1.86 -8.82
C SER A 189 -7.59 -0.95 -8.58
N ILE A 190 -7.42 0.13 -9.35
CA ILE A 190 -6.34 1.11 -9.15
C ILE A 190 -6.34 1.72 -7.75
N TYR A 191 -7.50 1.73 -7.09
CA TYR A 191 -7.65 2.23 -5.72
C TYR A 191 -7.32 1.20 -4.63
N ALA A 192 -6.89 -0.02 -4.99
CA ALA A 192 -6.56 -1.06 -4.01
C ALA A 192 -5.45 -0.63 -3.04
N ASN A 193 -4.38 -0.01 -3.54
CA ASN A 193 -3.26 0.40 -2.68
C ASN A 193 -3.64 1.52 -1.70
N PRO A 194 -4.36 2.59 -2.07
CA PRO A 194 -4.95 3.52 -1.10
C PRO A 194 -5.86 2.86 -0.05
N ILE A 195 -6.64 1.85 -0.43
CA ILE A 195 -7.45 1.08 0.52
C ILE A 195 -6.57 0.31 1.51
N MET A 196 -5.47 -0.30 1.04
CA MET A 196 -4.48 -0.96 1.92
C MET A 196 -3.84 0.02 2.90
N LEU A 197 -3.52 1.25 2.46
CA LEU A 197 -3.03 2.30 3.34
C LEU A 197 -4.05 2.66 4.41
N GLY A 198 -5.31 2.89 4.02
CA GLY A 198 -6.41 3.19 4.95
C GLY A 198 -6.66 2.05 5.94
N TYR A 199 -6.59 0.80 5.48
CA TYR A 199 -6.70 -0.38 6.32
C TYR A 199 -5.57 -0.44 7.37
N ALA A 200 -4.32 -0.25 6.96
CA ALA A 200 -3.18 -0.25 7.88
C ALA A 200 -3.30 0.89 8.91
N TRP A 201 -3.78 2.07 8.50
CA TRP A 201 -4.03 3.17 9.41
C TRP A 201 -5.16 2.83 10.41
N GLN A 202 -6.29 2.29 9.95
CA GLN A 202 -7.41 1.92 10.81
C GLN A 202 -7.05 0.83 11.82
N ARG A 203 -6.06 0.00 11.51
CA ARG A 203 -5.50 -1.00 12.44
C ARG A 203 -4.56 -0.37 13.49
N GLY A 204 -4.29 0.92 13.41
CA GLY A 204 -3.37 1.60 14.31
C GLY A 204 -1.89 1.27 14.07
N TRP A 205 -1.52 0.96 12.82
CA TRP A 205 -0.16 0.58 12.45
C TRP A 205 0.66 1.70 11.81
N ILE A 206 0.04 2.87 11.61
CA ILE A 206 0.68 4.04 11.01
C ILE A 206 0.65 5.18 12.02
N PRO A 207 1.82 5.74 12.42
CA PRO A 207 1.93 6.76 13.45
C PRO A 207 1.72 8.18 12.90
N LEU A 208 0.69 8.37 12.08
CA LEU A 208 0.31 9.65 11.49
C LEU A 208 -1.19 9.89 11.65
N SER A 209 -1.60 11.14 11.74
CA SER A 209 -3.00 11.50 11.92
C SER A 209 -3.82 11.37 10.63
N LEU A 210 -5.10 11.07 10.76
CA LEU A 210 -6.01 11.07 9.61
C LEU A 210 -6.17 12.48 9.02
N ALA A 211 -6.08 13.50 9.88
CA ALA A 211 -6.21 14.89 9.49
C ALA A 211 -5.14 15.34 8.48
N THR A 212 -3.96 14.71 8.49
CA THR A 212 -2.89 14.95 7.51
C THR A 212 -2.95 13.98 6.33
N LEU A 213 -3.26 12.71 6.58
CA LEU A 213 -3.30 11.69 5.53
C LEU A 213 -4.37 11.95 4.47
N ILE A 214 -5.59 12.37 4.87
CA ILE A 214 -6.69 12.59 3.93
C ILE A 214 -6.39 13.72 2.92
N PRO A 215 -6.02 14.96 3.34
CA PRO A 215 -5.72 16.02 2.38
C PRO A 215 -4.58 15.69 1.44
N VAL A 216 -3.53 15.03 1.96
CA VAL A 216 -2.38 14.61 1.15
C VAL A 216 -2.79 13.55 0.13
N SER A 217 -3.56 12.53 0.53
CA SER A 217 -4.05 11.52 -0.39
C SER A 217 -4.92 12.11 -1.50
N TYR A 218 -5.73 13.10 -1.17
CA TYR A 218 -6.60 13.79 -2.12
C TYR A 218 -5.81 14.55 -3.19
N THR A 219 -4.73 15.23 -2.81
CA THR A 219 -3.87 15.95 -3.76
C THR A 219 -3.07 15.01 -4.65
N HIS A 220 -2.54 13.92 -4.12
CA HIS A 220 -1.75 12.95 -4.89
C HIS A 220 -2.58 12.06 -5.81
N LEU A 221 -3.82 11.71 -5.42
CA LEU A 221 -4.69 10.86 -6.23
C LEU A 221 -5.45 11.66 -7.30
N ARG A 222 -5.80 12.92 -7.03
CA ARG A 222 -6.53 13.79 -7.99
C ARG A 222 -5.65 14.38 -9.08
N ALA A 223 -4.35 14.48 -8.88
CA ALA A 223 -3.43 14.97 -9.90
C ALA A 223 -3.47 14.15 -11.21
N HIS A 224 -3.92 12.91 -11.14
CA HIS A 224 -4.10 12.04 -12.30
C HIS A 224 -5.47 12.19 -13.00
N GLU A 225 -6.48 12.77 -12.33
CA GLU A 225 -7.80 12.98 -12.92
C GLU A 225 -7.87 14.27 -13.77
N THR A 226 -7.05 15.27 -13.46
CA THR A 226 -7.07 16.57 -14.17
C THR A 226 -6.34 16.55 -15.52
N GLU A 227 -5.46 15.58 -15.78
CA GLU A 227 -4.81 15.42 -17.09
C GLU A 227 -5.68 14.65 -18.12
N ALA A 228 -6.73 13.96 -17.68
CA ALA A 228 -7.63 13.20 -18.54
C ALA A 228 -8.86 14.02 -19.01
N ASP A 229 -9.10 15.19 -18.41
CA ASP A 229 -10.25 16.06 -18.71
C ASP A 229 -9.87 17.30 -19.56
N LEU A 230 -8.64 17.41 -20.05
CA LEU A 230 -8.15 18.41 -21.00
C LEU A 230 -7.87 17.77 -22.37
#